data_d903b600bb72da0297f8a3daeca330a7
#
_entry.id   d903b600bb72da0297f8a3daeca330a7
#
_cell.length_a   1.000
_cell.length_b   1.000
_cell.length_c   1.000
_cell.angle_alpha   90.00
_cell.angle_beta   90.00
_cell.angle_gamma   90.00
#
_symmetry.space_group_name_H-M   'P 1'
#
loop_
_entity.id
_entity.type
_entity.pdbx_description
1 polymer ?
#
loop_
_entity_poly.entity_id
_entity_poly.type
_entity_poly.pdbx_seq_one_letter_code
_entity_poly.pdbx_strand_id
1 'polypeptide(L)'
;MFTMDSLVFLAIAVAILFAAVQRGGDGARTMSEKTHRAICGAAIAAGVLVRLVRLTSLPAGISAEEALVGVQAKALWQTGGFLFGQGLTTQLSQWAGETTGPLLAMLTAPFVGLFGMSKLTVRLPLALLSCAAMPAAYGLGEALSGRRAARWKLLIAALCPIFVLEARMTCGSCAALYLLPIALCLIAHGVTKPAALYPGMIVLALTAYAQDMYFFIAPAAILACAIIALIFGRRKRHAAISGAIGLLLYVPAMLTAFVNLTGAEGMTLLGLIRIPRLEGFEKTFMAENWSVGDKLWAVLIGGVFQVLRHENIHQAMYTPDGMLALFMFSLPLMALGALALFARWTDGRRAAREKAAARAMVAATGAVTLAALVMFGSVGTLNTNGTTGLFDHSALILFDAVLMTAGLCTIERKNLRCAAAMVALMAVNFAWLAVQLFGGSYQANANVYFSGFEQMAARAAEIQAETGEKINVTGNIYPHIQPSDGAEMMFLYATDADMRTVEAERGTRYETIYVSDDMQPEADQIYLARADEISNWDLEGFDYEESEGYALIYPAR
;
A
#
# COMPACT_ATOMS: atom_id res chain seq x y z
N MET A 1 -1.35 -18.92 11.55
CA MET A 1 -0.56 -19.82 12.43
C MET A 1 0.81 -20.02 11.79
N PHE A 2 1.89 -20.11 12.54
CA PHE A 2 3.22 -20.29 11.97
C PHE A 2 3.30 -21.63 11.23
N THR A 3 3.74 -21.60 9.97
CA THR A 3 4.03 -22.81 9.20
C THR A 3 5.33 -23.46 9.68
N MET A 4 5.58 -24.72 9.36
CA MET A 4 6.84 -25.40 9.69
C MET A 4 8.04 -24.62 9.16
N ASP A 5 7.94 -24.03 7.97
CA ASP A 5 9.00 -23.24 7.36
C ASP A 5 9.31 -21.98 8.16
N SER A 6 8.27 -21.25 8.61
CA SER A 6 8.46 -20.05 9.45
C SER A 6 9.08 -20.40 10.80
N LEU A 7 8.78 -21.56 11.39
CA LEU A 7 9.43 -22.04 12.62
C LEU A 7 10.91 -22.36 12.41
N VAL A 8 11.28 -22.92 11.27
CA VAL A 8 12.70 -23.19 10.93
C VAL A 8 13.47 -21.88 10.80
N PHE A 9 12.94 -20.90 10.05
CA PHE A 9 13.56 -19.58 9.93
C PHE A 9 13.70 -18.88 11.29
N LEU A 10 12.67 -18.96 12.12
CA LEU A 10 12.67 -18.40 13.46
C LEU A 10 13.75 -19.06 14.34
N ALA A 11 13.84 -20.40 14.34
CA ALA A 11 14.83 -21.14 15.12
C ALA A 11 16.28 -20.79 14.69
N ILE A 12 16.54 -20.68 13.38
CA ILE A 12 17.86 -20.27 12.86
C ILE A 12 18.19 -18.84 13.32
N ALA A 13 17.23 -17.91 13.23
CA ALA A 13 17.45 -16.54 13.67
C ALA A 13 17.74 -16.46 15.17
N VAL A 14 17.00 -17.17 15.99
CA VAL A 14 17.24 -17.25 17.46
C VAL A 14 18.61 -17.83 17.77
N ALA A 15 19.05 -18.89 17.06
CA ALA A 15 20.38 -19.45 17.21
C ALA A 15 21.49 -18.44 16.85
N ILE A 16 21.31 -17.66 15.74
CA ILE A 16 22.24 -16.59 15.36
C ILE A 16 22.28 -15.49 16.44
N LEU A 17 21.14 -15.09 16.99
CA LEU A 17 21.03 -14.11 18.06
C LEU A 17 21.76 -14.58 19.32
N PHE A 18 21.52 -15.81 19.74
CA PHE A 18 22.17 -16.41 20.89
C PHE A 18 23.70 -16.47 20.71
N ALA A 19 24.18 -16.92 19.54
CA ALA A 19 25.59 -16.92 19.20
C ALA A 19 26.21 -15.50 19.19
N ALA A 20 25.46 -14.49 18.76
CA ALA A 20 25.91 -13.09 18.78
C ALA A 20 26.04 -12.54 20.22
N VAL A 21 25.16 -12.97 21.13
CA VAL A 21 25.20 -12.56 22.55
C VAL A 21 26.32 -13.25 23.29
N GLN A 22 26.50 -14.57 23.12
CA GLN A 22 27.51 -15.34 23.82
C GLN A 22 28.96 -15.03 23.42
N ARG A 23 29.18 -14.79 22.13
CA ARG A 23 30.51 -14.51 21.56
C ARG A 23 30.82 -13.01 21.49
N GLY A 24 30.42 -12.25 22.51
CA GLY A 24 30.71 -10.82 22.56
C GLY A 24 32.23 -10.57 22.53
N GLY A 25 32.74 -9.91 21.50
CA GLY A 25 34.15 -9.57 21.54
C GLY A 25 34.76 -8.90 20.31
N ASP A 26 34.21 -9.03 19.11
CA ASP A 26 34.83 -8.42 17.90
C ASP A 26 34.28 -7.00 17.59
N GLY A 27 33.91 -6.24 18.59
CA GLY A 27 33.23 -4.93 18.42
C GLY A 27 33.96 -3.86 17.60
N ALA A 28 35.21 -4.11 17.23
CA ALA A 28 36.03 -3.19 16.43
C ALA A 28 36.04 -3.50 14.92
N ARG A 29 35.60 -4.70 14.49
CA ARG A 29 35.63 -5.04 13.06
C ARG A 29 34.43 -4.46 12.34
N THR A 30 34.70 -3.60 11.36
CA THR A 30 33.70 -3.08 10.43
C THR A 30 33.80 -3.83 9.10
N MET A 31 32.63 -4.03 8.47
CA MET A 31 32.59 -4.58 7.11
C MET A 31 33.41 -3.73 6.14
N SER A 32 34.14 -4.38 5.23
CA SER A 32 34.94 -3.67 4.21
C SER A 32 34.04 -2.84 3.30
N GLU A 33 34.55 -1.72 2.79
CA GLU A 33 33.85 -0.85 1.86
C GLU A 33 33.40 -1.60 0.60
N LYS A 34 34.27 -2.45 0.07
CA LYS A 34 33.99 -3.26 -1.12
C LYS A 34 32.81 -4.22 -0.86
N THR A 35 32.81 -4.92 0.26
CA THR A 35 31.72 -5.83 0.67
C THR A 35 30.42 -5.07 0.91
N HIS A 36 30.49 -3.90 1.56
CA HIS A 36 29.32 -3.06 1.79
C HIS A 36 28.66 -2.64 0.47
N ARG A 37 29.45 -2.12 -0.50
CA ARG A 37 28.94 -1.73 -1.81
C ARG A 37 28.37 -2.91 -2.60
N ALA A 38 29.02 -4.06 -2.55
CA ALA A 38 28.57 -5.26 -3.23
C ALA A 38 27.19 -5.73 -2.68
N ILE A 39 27.03 -5.79 -1.36
CA ILE A 39 25.75 -6.17 -0.73
C ILE A 39 24.65 -5.16 -1.09
N CYS A 40 24.92 -3.88 -0.98
CA CYS A 40 23.94 -2.84 -1.30
C CYS A 40 23.54 -2.88 -2.80
N GLY A 41 24.51 -3.01 -3.69
CA GLY A 41 24.28 -3.12 -5.13
C GLY A 41 23.47 -4.37 -5.51
N ALA A 42 23.81 -5.52 -4.93
CA ALA A 42 23.08 -6.76 -5.14
C ALA A 42 21.64 -6.67 -4.61
N ALA A 43 21.44 -6.07 -3.45
CA ALA A 43 20.10 -5.87 -2.88
C ALA A 43 19.23 -4.95 -3.75
N ILE A 44 19.78 -3.84 -4.24
CA ILE A 44 19.04 -2.95 -5.15
C ILE A 44 18.70 -3.68 -6.44
N ALA A 45 19.65 -4.37 -7.06
CA ALA A 45 19.42 -5.10 -8.30
C ALA A 45 18.32 -6.18 -8.11
N ALA A 46 18.44 -7.00 -7.07
CA ALA A 46 17.43 -8.02 -6.75
C ALA A 46 16.05 -7.40 -6.45
N GLY A 47 16.03 -6.32 -5.66
CA GLY A 47 14.81 -5.59 -5.33
C GLY A 47 14.12 -4.96 -6.54
N VAL A 48 14.88 -4.39 -7.50
CA VAL A 48 14.34 -3.85 -8.75
C VAL A 48 13.81 -4.98 -9.63
N LEU A 49 14.59 -6.04 -9.81
CA LEU A 49 14.21 -7.16 -10.66
C LEU A 49 12.89 -7.81 -10.20
N VAL A 50 12.76 -8.12 -8.90
CA VAL A 50 11.56 -8.78 -8.39
C VAL A 50 10.32 -7.90 -8.51
N ARG A 51 10.46 -6.57 -8.50
CA ARG A 51 9.34 -5.62 -8.64
C ARG A 51 8.89 -5.44 -10.08
N LEU A 52 9.80 -5.53 -11.05
CA LEU A 52 9.51 -5.20 -12.46
C LEU A 52 9.33 -6.42 -13.35
N VAL A 53 10.01 -7.55 -13.04
CA VAL A 53 9.91 -8.76 -13.87
C VAL A 53 8.50 -9.33 -13.81
N ARG A 54 7.92 -9.63 -14.98
CA ARG A 54 6.56 -10.16 -15.14
C ARG A 54 5.47 -9.34 -14.43
N LEU A 55 5.62 -8.01 -14.37
CA LEU A 55 4.66 -7.11 -13.72
C LEU A 55 3.27 -7.14 -14.39
N THR A 56 3.22 -7.45 -15.68
CA THR A 56 1.99 -7.60 -16.46
C THR A 56 1.22 -8.90 -16.18
N SER A 57 1.93 -9.93 -15.75
CA SER A 57 1.36 -11.28 -15.62
C SER A 57 1.30 -11.80 -14.17
N LEU A 58 1.85 -11.05 -13.22
CA LEU A 58 1.86 -11.42 -11.81
C LEU A 58 1.57 -10.20 -10.91
N PRO A 59 0.44 -10.15 -10.21
CA PRO A 59 -0.69 -11.09 -10.25
C PRO A 59 -1.32 -11.22 -11.64
N ALA A 60 -1.95 -12.35 -11.95
CA ALA A 60 -2.50 -12.60 -13.29
C ALA A 60 -3.72 -11.73 -13.62
N GLY A 61 -4.66 -11.61 -12.68
CA GLY A 61 -5.83 -10.76 -12.79
C GLY A 61 -5.56 -9.32 -12.35
N ILE A 62 -6.60 -8.51 -12.38
CA ILE A 62 -6.63 -7.14 -11.85
C ILE A 62 -7.64 -7.06 -10.71
N SER A 63 -7.28 -6.45 -9.59
CA SER A 63 -8.22 -6.21 -8.50
C SER A 63 -9.13 -5.02 -8.79
N ALA A 64 -10.27 -4.95 -8.08
CA ALA A 64 -11.16 -3.80 -8.19
C ALA A 64 -10.45 -2.47 -7.84
N GLU A 65 -9.54 -2.50 -6.88
CA GLU A 65 -8.74 -1.32 -6.50
C GLU A 65 -7.75 -0.92 -7.59
N GLU A 66 -7.07 -1.88 -8.23
CA GLU A 66 -6.21 -1.61 -9.37
C GLU A 66 -7.01 -1.06 -10.55
N ALA A 67 -8.18 -1.64 -10.83
CA ALA A 67 -9.09 -1.18 -11.86
C ALA A 67 -9.58 0.24 -11.58
N LEU A 68 -9.97 0.56 -10.34
CA LEU A 68 -10.34 1.91 -9.91
C LEU A 68 -9.24 2.92 -10.24
N VAL A 69 -7.99 2.62 -9.85
CA VAL A 69 -6.86 3.52 -10.14
C VAL A 69 -6.66 3.69 -11.65
N GLY A 70 -6.74 2.62 -12.44
CA GLY A 70 -6.59 2.67 -13.90
C GLY A 70 -7.70 3.48 -14.58
N VAL A 71 -8.95 3.21 -14.23
CA VAL A 71 -10.13 3.88 -14.77
C VAL A 71 -10.13 5.36 -14.41
N GLN A 72 -9.88 5.71 -13.14
CA GLN A 72 -9.79 7.10 -12.69
C GLN A 72 -8.60 7.85 -13.33
N ALA A 73 -7.48 7.17 -13.55
CA ALA A 73 -6.33 7.72 -14.27
C ALA A 73 -6.67 8.03 -15.75
N LYS A 74 -7.40 7.12 -16.42
CA LYS A 74 -7.87 7.32 -17.78
C LYS A 74 -8.88 8.46 -17.87
N ALA A 75 -9.82 8.53 -16.92
CA ALA A 75 -10.79 9.61 -16.82
C ALA A 75 -10.08 10.96 -16.69
N LEU A 76 -9.14 11.06 -15.75
CA LEU A 76 -8.37 12.28 -15.53
C LEU A 76 -7.62 12.71 -16.80
N TRP A 77 -7.04 11.77 -17.55
CA TRP A 77 -6.33 12.07 -18.79
C TRP A 77 -7.28 12.52 -19.92
N GLN A 78 -8.43 11.87 -20.07
CA GLN A 78 -9.35 12.12 -21.16
C GLN A 78 -10.26 13.33 -20.95
N THR A 79 -10.69 13.57 -19.70
CA THR A 79 -11.69 14.58 -19.36
C THR A 79 -11.16 15.73 -18.51
N GLY A 80 -9.96 15.59 -17.95
CA GLY A 80 -9.39 16.56 -17.01
C GLY A 80 -9.96 16.47 -15.59
N GLY A 81 -10.80 15.47 -15.31
CA GLY A 81 -11.40 15.20 -14.00
C GLY A 81 -11.55 13.71 -13.73
N PHE A 82 -11.95 13.35 -12.53
CA PHE A 82 -12.30 11.97 -12.17
C PHE A 82 -13.73 11.66 -12.56
N LEU A 83 -14.04 10.35 -12.70
CA LEU A 83 -15.38 9.89 -13.12
C LEU A 83 -16.50 10.34 -12.18
N PHE A 84 -17.71 10.27 -12.68
CA PHE A 84 -18.96 10.58 -11.98
C PHE A 84 -19.01 12.01 -11.44
N GLY A 85 -18.56 12.95 -12.27
CA GLY A 85 -18.63 14.38 -11.96
C GLY A 85 -17.78 14.80 -10.73
N GLN A 86 -16.83 13.97 -10.30
CA GLN A 86 -16.00 14.29 -9.14
C GLN A 86 -15.01 15.43 -9.39
N GLY A 87 -14.71 15.73 -10.66
CA GLY A 87 -13.72 16.76 -11.02
C GLY A 87 -12.33 16.43 -10.47
N LEU A 88 -11.51 17.42 -10.18
CA LEU A 88 -10.29 17.25 -9.39
C LEU A 88 -10.66 17.24 -7.90
N THR A 89 -10.60 16.09 -7.26
CA THR A 89 -11.01 15.92 -5.85
C THR A 89 -9.84 15.55 -4.95
N THR A 90 -10.03 15.68 -3.66
CA THR A 90 -9.08 15.28 -2.61
C THR A 90 -9.29 13.86 -2.14
N GLN A 91 -10.45 13.29 -2.42
CA GLN A 91 -10.84 11.92 -2.11
C GLN A 91 -11.72 11.38 -3.23
N LEU A 92 -11.48 10.14 -3.63
CA LEU A 92 -12.30 9.39 -4.57
C LEU A 92 -13.31 8.55 -3.80
N SER A 93 -14.56 8.54 -4.25
CA SER A 93 -15.54 7.59 -3.75
C SER A 93 -15.16 6.18 -4.18
N GLN A 94 -15.27 5.25 -3.27
CA GLN A 94 -15.05 3.84 -3.43
C GLN A 94 -16.34 3.10 -3.08
N TRP A 95 -16.40 1.79 -3.39
CA TRP A 95 -17.56 0.95 -3.02
C TRP A 95 -17.78 0.89 -1.50
N ALA A 96 -18.97 0.49 -1.09
CA ALA A 96 -19.39 0.40 0.31
C ALA A 96 -19.37 1.72 1.11
N GLY A 97 -19.30 2.86 0.42
CA GLY A 97 -19.21 4.19 1.05
C GLY A 97 -17.84 4.50 1.65
N GLU A 98 -16.81 3.74 1.27
CA GLU A 98 -15.42 4.07 1.61
C GLU A 98 -14.85 5.10 0.64
N THR A 99 -13.70 5.65 1.00
CA THR A 99 -12.98 6.61 0.18
C THR A 99 -11.53 6.21 0.02
N THR A 100 -10.89 6.67 -1.06
CA THR A 100 -9.45 6.47 -1.27
C THR A 100 -8.78 7.74 -1.79
N GLY A 101 -7.48 7.86 -1.55
CA GLY A 101 -6.71 9.02 -2.01
C GLY A 101 -6.51 9.02 -3.54
N PRO A 102 -6.62 10.18 -4.21
CA PRO A 102 -6.51 10.29 -5.67
C PRO A 102 -5.07 10.25 -6.18
N LEU A 103 -4.07 10.32 -5.31
CA LEU A 103 -2.67 10.54 -5.71
C LEU A 103 -2.15 9.48 -6.68
N LEU A 104 -2.48 8.20 -6.42
CA LEU A 104 -1.98 7.13 -7.27
C LEU A 104 -2.62 7.16 -8.66
N ALA A 105 -3.91 7.48 -8.77
CA ALA A 105 -4.55 7.71 -10.06
C ALA A 105 -3.93 8.90 -10.81
N MET A 106 -3.61 10.00 -10.09
CA MET A 106 -2.90 11.15 -10.67
C MET A 106 -1.51 10.78 -11.19
N LEU A 107 -0.75 9.96 -10.45
CA LEU A 107 0.57 9.49 -10.87
C LEU A 107 0.48 8.51 -12.05
N THR A 108 -0.61 7.76 -12.16
CA THR A 108 -0.85 6.77 -13.20
C THR A 108 -1.39 7.39 -14.50
N ALA A 109 -2.08 8.51 -14.42
CA ALA A 109 -2.71 9.17 -15.57
C ALA A 109 -1.77 9.41 -16.78
N PRO A 110 -0.54 9.92 -16.62
CA PRO A 110 0.35 10.09 -17.77
C PRO A 110 0.81 8.77 -18.39
N PHE A 111 0.90 7.68 -17.63
CA PHE A 111 1.26 6.37 -18.17
C PHE A 111 0.10 5.76 -18.96
N VAL A 112 -1.10 5.80 -18.41
CA VAL A 112 -2.31 5.33 -19.12
C VAL A 112 -2.60 6.20 -20.34
N GLY A 113 -2.44 7.52 -20.23
CA GLY A 113 -2.69 8.45 -21.31
C GLY A 113 -1.74 8.33 -22.50
N LEU A 114 -0.46 8.04 -22.25
CA LEU A 114 0.57 7.94 -23.29
C LEU A 114 0.69 6.53 -23.87
N PHE A 115 0.46 5.48 -23.08
CA PHE A 115 0.72 4.09 -23.46
C PHE A 115 -0.53 3.21 -23.49
N GLY A 116 -1.72 3.77 -23.25
CA GLY A 116 -2.97 3.04 -23.14
C GLY A 116 -3.16 2.37 -21.77
N MET A 117 -4.40 1.94 -21.49
CA MET A 117 -4.73 1.24 -20.26
C MET A 117 -4.30 -0.23 -20.35
N SER A 118 -3.50 -0.67 -19.39
CA SER A 118 -3.03 -2.06 -19.29
C SER A 118 -2.51 -2.31 -17.88
N LYS A 119 -2.37 -3.59 -17.49
CA LYS A 119 -1.77 -3.97 -16.19
C LYS A 119 -0.40 -3.32 -15.98
N LEU A 120 0.40 -3.20 -17.05
CA LEU A 120 1.71 -2.56 -16.95
C LEU A 120 1.60 -1.08 -16.60
N THR A 121 0.79 -0.34 -17.36
CA THR A 121 0.66 1.12 -17.19
C THR A 121 0.03 1.51 -15.86
N VAL A 122 -0.83 0.65 -15.32
CA VAL A 122 -1.44 0.84 -14.00
C VAL A 122 -0.43 0.50 -12.88
N ARG A 123 0.32 -0.60 -12.99
CA ARG A 123 1.24 -1.07 -11.92
C ARG A 123 2.60 -0.37 -11.90
N LEU A 124 3.07 0.09 -13.06
CA LEU A 124 4.42 0.65 -13.20
C LEU A 124 4.70 1.88 -12.32
N PRO A 125 3.80 2.86 -12.15
CA PRO A 125 4.05 4.04 -11.33
C PRO A 125 4.37 3.69 -9.88
N LEU A 126 3.59 2.79 -9.27
CA LEU A 126 3.82 2.34 -7.90
C LEU A 126 5.11 1.51 -7.78
N ALA A 127 5.37 0.61 -8.74
CA ALA A 127 6.60 -0.17 -8.79
C ALA A 127 7.85 0.73 -8.86
N LEU A 128 7.81 1.79 -9.68
CA LEU A 128 8.90 2.78 -9.77
C LEU A 128 9.05 3.58 -8.47
N LEU A 129 7.94 3.98 -7.85
CA LEU A 129 7.95 4.66 -6.56
C LEU A 129 8.60 3.79 -5.47
N SER A 130 8.27 2.50 -5.45
CA SER A 130 8.86 1.52 -4.52
C SER A 130 10.37 1.33 -4.77
N CYS A 131 10.80 1.34 -6.03
CA CYS A 131 12.22 1.32 -6.36
C CYS A 131 12.95 2.58 -5.85
N ALA A 132 12.32 3.76 -5.95
CA ALA A 132 12.87 5.00 -5.41
C ALA A 132 12.92 5.03 -3.87
N ALA A 133 12.02 4.31 -3.20
CA ALA A 133 12.03 4.19 -1.75
C ALA A 133 13.23 3.40 -1.20
N MET A 134 13.84 2.49 -1.97
CA MET A 134 15.02 1.73 -1.54
C MET A 134 16.24 2.62 -1.24
N PRO A 135 16.74 3.47 -2.16
CA PRO A 135 17.82 4.41 -1.84
C PRO A 135 17.41 5.44 -0.79
N ALA A 136 16.13 5.82 -0.70
CA ALA A 136 15.64 6.68 0.37
C ALA A 136 15.74 6.00 1.75
N ALA A 137 15.41 4.71 1.85
CA ALA A 137 15.60 3.93 3.07
C ALA A 137 17.07 3.86 3.49
N TYR A 138 18.00 3.70 2.51
CA TYR A 138 19.42 3.79 2.76
C TYR A 138 19.81 5.16 3.36
N GLY A 139 19.44 6.26 2.67
CA GLY A 139 19.75 7.62 3.12
C GLY A 139 19.17 7.93 4.51
N LEU A 140 17.93 7.50 4.78
CA LEU A 140 17.31 7.65 6.08
C LEU A 140 18.08 6.88 7.16
N GLY A 141 18.50 5.64 6.90
CA GLY A 141 19.34 4.84 7.80
C GLY A 141 20.68 5.52 8.10
N GLU A 142 21.29 6.13 7.09
CA GLU A 142 22.55 6.88 7.24
C GLU A 142 22.37 8.11 8.13
N ALA A 143 21.32 8.90 7.91
CA ALA A 143 20.99 10.06 8.71
C ALA A 143 20.72 9.72 10.18
N LEU A 144 20.01 8.60 10.44
CA LEU A 144 19.65 8.16 11.78
C LEU A 144 20.83 7.58 12.59
N SER A 145 21.61 6.69 12.00
CA SER A 145 22.59 5.88 12.74
C SER A 145 23.86 5.54 11.95
N GLY A 146 24.02 6.09 10.74
CA GLY A 146 25.19 5.92 9.89
C GLY A 146 25.14 4.65 9.03
N ARG A 147 26.23 4.34 8.34
CA ARG A 147 26.33 3.33 7.27
C ARG A 147 25.82 1.93 7.61
N ARG A 148 25.97 1.48 8.86
CA ARG A 148 25.41 0.17 9.27
C ARG A 148 23.89 0.17 9.14
N ALA A 149 23.24 1.18 9.71
CA ALA A 149 21.79 1.30 9.64
C ALA A 149 21.32 1.55 8.20
N ALA A 150 22.08 2.30 7.39
CA ALA A 150 21.81 2.51 5.98
C ALA A 150 21.68 1.20 5.21
N ARG A 151 22.68 0.32 5.36
CA ARG A 151 22.68 -0.99 4.71
C ARG A 151 21.50 -1.86 5.16
N TRP A 152 21.26 -1.97 6.48
CA TRP A 152 20.19 -2.79 6.98
C TRP A 152 18.80 -2.29 6.57
N LYS A 153 18.57 -0.97 6.58
CA LYS A 153 17.32 -0.39 6.07
C LYS A 153 17.12 -0.65 4.58
N LEU A 154 18.20 -0.54 3.80
CA LEU A 154 18.15 -0.88 2.37
C LEU A 154 17.79 -2.36 2.15
N LEU A 155 18.43 -3.29 2.88
CA LEU A 155 18.16 -4.72 2.77
C LEU A 155 16.71 -5.04 3.13
N ILE A 156 16.18 -4.43 4.19
CA ILE A 156 14.76 -4.57 4.56
C ILE A 156 13.87 -4.03 3.45
N ALA A 157 14.08 -2.80 2.98
CA ALA A 157 13.25 -2.21 1.93
C ALA A 157 13.33 -2.96 0.59
N ALA A 158 14.47 -3.59 0.28
CA ALA A 158 14.67 -4.31 -0.97
C ALA A 158 14.11 -5.74 -0.94
N LEU A 159 14.26 -6.46 0.19
CA LEU A 159 14.09 -7.91 0.27
C LEU A 159 12.91 -8.36 1.13
N CYS A 160 12.34 -7.50 1.98
CA CYS A 160 11.23 -7.87 2.83
C CYS A 160 9.95 -8.08 2.02
N PRO A 161 9.19 -9.18 2.26
CA PRO A 161 8.04 -9.56 1.44
C PRO A 161 7.04 -8.44 1.20
N ILE A 162 6.59 -7.75 2.23
CA ILE A 162 5.57 -6.70 2.11
C ILE A 162 6.00 -5.57 1.16
N PHE A 163 7.26 -5.12 1.24
CA PHE A 163 7.77 -4.07 0.34
C PHE A 163 7.93 -4.54 -1.12
N VAL A 164 7.91 -5.84 -1.36
CA VAL A 164 7.96 -6.41 -2.70
C VAL A 164 6.55 -6.62 -3.25
N LEU A 165 5.69 -7.23 -2.47
CA LEU A 165 4.33 -7.60 -2.88
C LEU A 165 3.47 -6.37 -3.13
N GLU A 166 3.44 -5.42 -2.18
CA GLU A 166 2.73 -4.16 -2.29
C GLU A 166 3.18 -3.31 -3.50
N ALA A 167 4.44 -3.45 -3.93
CA ALA A 167 4.96 -2.74 -5.10
C ALA A 167 4.42 -3.27 -6.43
N ARG A 168 3.81 -4.45 -6.42
CA ARG A 168 3.30 -5.15 -7.62
C ARG A 168 1.78 -5.03 -7.77
N MET A 169 1.11 -4.52 -6.74
CA MET A 169 -0.33 -4.34 -6.69
C MET A 169 -0.64 -2.85 -6.54
N THR A 170 -1.48 -2.33 -7.39
CA THR A 170 -1.78 -0.90 -7.42
C THR A 170 -3.03 -0.62 -6.59
N CYS A 171 -2.87 -0.51 -5.28
CA CYS A 171 -3.92 0.01 -4.43
C CYS A 171 -3.57 1.44 -3.94
N GLY A 172 -4.58 2.27 -3.72
CA GLY A 172 -4.39 3.67 -3.32
C GLY A 172 -3.52 3.82 -2.07
N SER A 173 -3.75 2.97 -1.07
CA SER A 173 -3.05 2.99 0.21
C SER A 173 -1.56 2.60 0.13
N CYS A 174 -1.16 1.79 -0.84
CA CYS A 174 0.22 1.31 -0.98
C CYS A 174 1.25 2.43 -1.24
N ALA A 175 0.83 3.53 -1.86
CA ALA A 175 1.74 4.64 -2.17
C ALA A 175 2.33 5.29 -0.90
N ALA A 176 1.58 5.37 0.19
CA ALA A 176 2.05 5.96 1.44
C ALA A 176 3.24 5.19 2.05
N LEU A 177 3.27 3.85 1.90
CA LEU A 177 4.36 2.98 2.35
C LEU A 177 5.72 3.39 1.74
N TYR A 178 5.71 3.90 0.52
CA TYR A 178 6.92 4.30 -0.20
C TYR A 178 7.21 5.81 -0.10
N LEU A 179 6.17 6.63 -0.08
CA LEU A 179 6.32 8.08 0.05
C LEU A 179 6.89 8.50 1.41
N LEU A 180 6.47 7.86 2.49
CA LEU A 180 6.89 8.24 3.84
C LEU A 180 8.41 8.09 4.07
N PRO A 181 9.07 6.97 3.73
CA PRO A 181 10.53 6.87 3.85
C PRO A 181 11.27 7.86 2.93
N ILE A 182 10.72 8.18 1.74
CA ILE A 182 11.28 9.21 0.85
C ILE A 182 11.20 10.58 1.52
N ALA A 183 10.02 10.96 2.04
CA ALA A 183 9.82 12.21 2.75
C ALA A 183 10.76 12.35 3.95
N LEU A 184 10.78 11.34 4.82
CA LEU A 184 11.63 11.35 6.03
C LEU A 184 13.12 11.36 5.70
N CYS A 185 13.56 10.70 4.63
CA CYS A 185 14.94 10.76 4.15
C CYS A 185 15.32 12.20 3.75
N LEU A 186 14.50 12.84 2.93
CA LEU A 186 14.71 14.21 2.46
C LEU A 186 14.70 15.21 3.62
N ILE A 187 13.73 15.11 4.53
CA ILE A 187 13.62 15.97 5.71
C ILE A 187 14.83 15.78 6.64
N ALA A 188 15.25 14.54 6.90
CA ALA A 188 16.42 14.26 7.74
C ALA A 188 17.71 14.83 7.16
N HIS A 189 17.91 14.72 5.84
CA HIS A 189 19.03 15.37 5.15
C HIS A 189 18.89 16.90 5.11
N GLY A 190 17.68 17.41 5.14
CA GLY A 190 17.38 18.83 5.19
C GLY A 190 17.91 19.56 6.42
N VAL A 191 18.21 18.84 7.52
CA VAL A 191 18.86 19.41 8.71
C VAL A 191 20.24 19.99 8.36
N THR A 192 20.97 19.30 7.46
CA THR A 192 22.30 19.72 7.00
C THR A 192 22.27 20.46 5.66
N LYS A 193 21.40 20.01 4.76
CA LYS A 193 21.19 20.56 3.40
C LYS A 193 19.79 21.18 3.30
N PRO A 194 19.57 22.43 3.70
CA PRO A 194 18.23 23.03 3.87
C PRO A 194 17.33 22.95 2.63
N ALA A 195 17.89 22.91 1.42
CA ALA A 195 17.12 22.75 0.19
C ALA A 195 16.32 21.44 0.12
N ALA A 196 16.78 20.37 0.79
CA ALA A 196 16.09 19.11 0.81
C ALA A 196 14.80 19.12 1.67
N LEU A 197 14.62 20.13 2.54
CA LEU A 197 13.39 20.29 3.30
C LEU A 197 12.17 20.53 2.39
N TYR A 198 12.34 21.29 1.30
CA TYR A 198 11.23 21.60 0.40
C TYR A 198 10.61 20.35 -0.22
N PRO A 199 11.33 19.55 -0.99
CA PRO A 199 10.76 18.33 -1.54
C PRO A 199 10.33 17.35 -0.43
N GLY A 200 11.03 17.30 0.70
CA GLY A 200 10.65 16.44 1.82
C GLY A 200 9.28 16.80 2.40
N MET A 201 9.00 18.08 2.65
CA MET A 201 7.70 18.53 3.17
C MET A 201 6.59 18.40 2.12
N ILE A 202 6.90 18.60 0.83
CA ILE A 202 5.95 18.36 -0.27
C ILE A 202 5.57 16.87 -0.32
N VAL A 203 6.54 15.96 -0.34
CA VAL A 203 6.27 14.52 -0.39
C VAL A 203 5.49 14.07 0.87
N LEU A 204 5.81 14.64 2.05
CA LEU A 204 5.06 14.35 3.27
C LEU A 204 3.60 14.84 3.18
N ALA A 205 3.35 16.01 2.59
CA ALA A 205 1.99 16.50 2.36
C ALA A 205 1.21 15.61 1.37
N LEU A 206 1.88 15.11 0.33
CA LEU A 206 1.26 14.22 -0.65
C LEU A 206 0.80 12.87 -0.05
N THR A 207 1.34 12.44 1.09
CA THR A 207 0.84 11.22 1.76
C THR A 207 -0.63 11.34 2.17
N ALA A 208 -1.13 12.56 2.46
CA ALA A 208 -2.54 12.79 2.78
C ALA A 208 -3.49 12.49 1.60
N TYR A 209 -2.99 12.49 0.37
CA TYR A 209 -3.74 12.18 -0.83
C TYR A 209 -3.48 10.75 -1.33
N ALA A 210 -2.68 9.98 -0.60
CA ALA A 210 -2.35 8.60 -0.93
C ALA A 210 -3.15 7.59 -0.10
N GLN A 211 -3.46 7.94 1.15
CA GLN A 211 -4.14 7.03 2.07
C GLN A 211 -4.91 7.83 3.14
N ASP A 212 -6.09 7.37 3.47
CA ASP A 212 -7.03 8.08 4.34
C ASP A 212 -6.47 8.38 5.74
N MET A 213 -5.78 7.43 6.37
CA MET A 213 -5.17 7.67 7.69
C MET A 213 -4.15 8.82 7.69
N TYR A 214 -3.47 9.06 6.57
CA TYR A 214 -2.52 10.16 6.44
C TYR A 214 -3.18 11.53 6.36
N PHE A 215 -4.49 11.57 6.18
CA PHE A 215 -5.27 12.79 6.33
C PHE A 215 -5.00 13.50 7.67
N PHE A 216 -4.87 12.73 8.75
CA PHE A 216 -4.59 13.27 10.08
C PHE A 216 -3.10 13.22 10.44
N ILE A 217 -2.37 12.24 9.91
CA ILE A 217 -0.94 12.06 10.19
C ILE A 217 -0.10 13.16 9.52
N ALA A 218 -0.37 13.46 8.24
CA ALA A 218 0.47 14.37 7.46
C ALA A 218 0.62 15.78 8.06
N PRO A 219 -0.45 16.52 8.41
CA PRO A 219 -0.30 17.88 8.95
C PRO A 219 0.45 17.91 10.27
N ALA A 220 0.17 16.97 11.17
CA ALA A 220 0.84 16.90 12.45
C ALA A 220 2.31 16.49 12.30
N ALA A 221 2.63 15.57 11.38
CA ALA A 221 4.00 15.19 11.05
C ALA A 221 4.77 16.35 10.39
N ILE A 222 4.15 17.09 9.46
CA ILE A 222 4.74 18.31 8.85
C ILE A 222 5.07 19.33 9.93
N LEU A 223 4.13 19.61 10.81
CA LEU A 223 4.31 20.59 11.90
C LEU A 223 5.44 20.16 12.85
N ALA A 224 5.44 18.89 13.28
CA ALA A 224 6.48 18.34 14.15
C ALA A 224 7.87 18.40 13.48
N CYS A 225 7.98 17.96 12.22
CA CYS A 225 9.23 18.00 11.47
C CYS A 225 9.71 19.45 11.24
N ALA A 226 8.80 20.38 10.94
CA ALA A 226 9.14 21.80 10.77
C ALA A 226 9.67 22.40 12.09
N ILE A 227 9.01 22.16 13.23
CA ILE A 227 9.47 22.60 14.54
C ILE A 227 10.85 22.02 14.87
N ILE A 228 11.06 20.73 14.67
CA ILE A 228 12.35 20.09 14.90
C ILE A 228 13.42 20.70 13.98
N ALA A 229 13.09 20.94 12.71
CA ALA A 229 14.00 21.61 11.78
C ALA A 229 14.31 23.08 12.18
N LEU A 230 13.35 23.78 12.79
CA LEU A 230 13.57 25.12 13.35
C LEU A 230 14.52 25.10 14.56
N ILE A 231 14.41 24.09 15.41
CA ILE A 231 15.24 23.95 16.62
C ILE A 231 16.67 23.51 16.28
N PHE A 232 16.80 22.47 15.44
CA PHE A 232 18.07 21.80 15.17
C PHE A 232 18.74 22.22 13.86
N GLY A 233 17.95 22.73 12.87
CA GLY A 233 18.44 23.05 11.54
C GLY A 233 19.35 24.29 11.52
N ARG A 234 20.21 24.34 10.50
CA ARG A 234 21.17 25.46 10.32
C ARG A 234 20.51 26.74 9.81
N ARG A 235 19.43 26.64 9.05
CA ARG A 235 18.75 27.79 8.41
C ARG A 235 17.25 27.75 8.72
N LYS A 236 16.85 28.46 9.76
CA LYS A 236 15.47 28.52 10.26
C LYS A 236 14.45 28.98 9.19
N ARG A 237 14.86 29.92 8.32
CA ARG A 237 13.99 30.42 7.23
C ARG A 237 13.55 29.30 6.28
N HIS A 238 14.45 28.39 5.89
CA HIS A 238 14.10 27.26 5.03
C HIS A 238 13.15 26.29 5.73
N ALA A 239 13.34 26.03 7.02
CA ALA A 239 12.44 25.18 7.80
C ALA A 239 11.04 25.78 7.89
N ALA A 240 10.92 27.10 8.16
CA ALA A 240 9.63 27.79 8.22
C ALA A 240 8.91 27.77 6.86
N ILE A 241 9.62 28.14 5.78
CA ILE A 241 9.00 28.23 4.45
C ILE A 241 8.61 26.82 3.95
N SER A 242 9.46 25.82 4.10
CA SER A 242 9.14 24.44 3.66
C SER A 242 7.98 23.83 4.46
N GLY A 243 7.93 24.09 5.77
CA GLY A 243 6.78 23.69 6.60
C GLY A 243 5.49 24.39 6.16
N ALA A 244 5.55 25.70 5.88
CA ALA A 244 4.40 26.47 5.38
C ALA A 244 3.91 25.95 4.02
N ILE A 245 4.83 25.60 3.10
CA ILE A 245 4.49 24.98 1.80
C ILE A 245 3.78 23.64 2.03
N GLY A 246 4.32 22.77 2.90
CA GLY A 246 3.69 21.49 3.22
C GLY A 246 2.28 21.64 3.77
N LEU A 247 2.08 22.57 4.71
CA LEU A 247 0.76 22.87 5.27
C LEU A 247 -0.18 23.50 4.23
N LEU A 248 0.32 24.36 3.35
CA LEU A 248 -0.47 24.95 2.27
C LEU A 248 -0.98 23.87 1.30
N LEU A 249 -0.13 22.91 0.94
CA LEU A 249 -0.52 21.78 0.10
C LEU A 249 -1.55 20.85 0.80
N TYR A 250 -1.60 20.88 2.13
CA TYR A 250 -2.59 20.12 2.89
C TYR A 250 -3.96 20.82 3.00
N VAL A 251 -4.06 22.13 2.68
CA VAL A 251 -5.31 22.89 2.82
C VAL A 251 -6.53 22.24 2.16
N PRO A 252 -6.46 21.72 0.91
CA PRO A 252 -7.62 21.06 0.30
C PRO A 252 -8.10 19.85 1.13
N ALA A 253 -7.17 19.02 1.63
CA ALA A 253 -7.49 17.89 2.49
C ALA A 253 -8.14 18.34 3.81
N MET A 254 -7.62 19.40 4.43
CA MET A 254 -8.21 19.99 5.63
C MET A 254 -9.65 20.49 5.39
N LEU A 255 -9.91 21.11 4.24
CA LEU A 255 -11.25 21.56 3.88
C LEU A 255 -12.20 20.38 3.66
N THR A 256 -11.72 19.27 3.08
CA THR A 256 -12.51 18.03 2.96
C THR A 256 -12.89 17.48 4.35
N ALA A 257 -11.93 17.41 5.27
CA ALA A 257 -12.24 17.02 6.65
C ALA A 257 -13.27 17.97 7.28
N PHE A 258 -13.09 19.27 7.12
CA PHE A 258 -14.02 20.27 7.66
C PHE A 258 -15.44 20.11 7.11
N VAL A 259 -15.61 20.02 5.79
CA VAL A 259 -16.91 19.83 5.13
C VAL A 259 -17.62 18.59 5.67
N ASN A 260 -16.90 17.48 5.75
CA ASN A 260 -17.49 16.19 6.13
C ASN A 260 -17.74 16.05 7.63
N LEU A 261 -16.89 16.62 8.49
CA LEU A 261 -17.09 16.59 9.95
C LEU A 261 -18.17 17.57 10.43
N THR A 262 -18.36 18.70 9.72
CA THR A 262 -19.39 19.70 10.11
C THR A 262 -20.72 19.51 9.40
N GLY A 263 -20.78 18.60 8.41
CA GLY A 263 -21.96 18.42 7.55
C GLY A 263 -22.22 19.59 6.59
N ALA A 264 -21.21 20.45 6.35
CA ALA A 264 -21.31 21.55 5.40
C ALA A 264 -21.51 21.05 3.97
N GLU A 265 -22.03 21.90 3.10
CA GLU A 265 -22.11 21.59 1.66
C GLU A 265 -20.71 21.53 1.05
N GLY A 266 -20.54 20.67 0.03
CA GLY A 266 -19.31 20.62 -0.75
C GLY A 266 -19.03 21.96 -1.43
N MET A 267 -17.73 22.25 -1.61
CA MET A 267 -17.28 23.50 -2.24
C MET A 267 -16.23 23.24 -3.31
N THR A 268 -16.00 24.24 -4.15
CA THR A 268 -14.90 24.19 -5.13
C THR A 268 -13.85 25.23 -4.78
N LEU A 269 -12.63 24.79 -4.51
CA LEU A 269 -11.50 25.64 -4.19
C LEU A 269 -10.87 26.18 -5.48
N LEU A 270 -10.73 27.50 -5.59
CA LEU A 270 -10.15 28.20 -6.75
C LEU A 270 -10.79 27.83 -8.11
N GLY A 271 -12.00 27.30 -8.13
CA GLY A 271 -12.67 26.85 -9.36
C GLY A 271 -12.07 25.56 -9.97
N LEU A 272 -11.12 24.89 -9.30
CA LEU A 272 -10.38 23.75 -9.82
C LEU A 272 -10.54 22.49 -8.98
N ILE A 273 -10.37 22.59 -7.66
CA ILE A 273 -10.36 21.43 -6.75
C ILE A 273 -11.73 21.31 -6.10
N ARG A 274 -12.42 20.25 -6.37
CA ARG A 274 -13.70 19.94 -5.72
C ARG A 274 -13.44 19.36 -4.34
N ILE A 275 -14.05 19.96 -3.33
CA ILE A 275 -14.08 19.49 -1.95
C ILE A 275 -15.43 18.78 -1.77
N PRO A 276 -15.49 17.45 -1.86
CA PRO A 276 -16.75 16.74 -1.86
C PRO A 276 -17.32 16.61 -0.45
N ARG A 277 -18.66 16.53 -0.37
CA ARG A 277 -19.34 15.89 0.74
C ARG A 277 -19.41 14.39 0.42
N LEU A 278 -18.79 13.58 1.25
CA LEU A 278 -18.65 12.14 1.05
C LEU A 278 -19.61 11.40 1.98
N GLU A 279 -20.48 10.60 1.42
CA GLU A 279 -21.29 9.66 2.20
C GLU A 279 -20.37 8.59 2.79
N GLY A 280 -20.42 8.41 4.11
CA GLY A 280 -19.57 7.42 4.80
C GLY A 280 -18.19 7.90 5.22
N PHE A 281 -17.83 9.19 5.04
CA PHE A 281 -16.58 9.76 5.58
C PHE A 281 -16.42 9.46 7.08
N GLU A 282 -17.53 9.52 7.83
CA GLU A 282 -17.55 9.16 9.25
C GLU A 282 -17.21 7.69 9.48
N LYS A 283 -17.68 6.77 8.62
CA LYS A 283 -17.40 5.34 8.73
C LYS A 283 -15.92 5.02 8.52
N THR A 284 -15.25 5.77 7.65
CA THR A 284 -13.82 5.61 7.39
C THR A 284 -12.97 6.06 8.58
N PHE A 285 -13.41 7.08 9.33
CA PHE A 285 -12.58 7.74 10.36
C PHE A 285 -13.09 7.63 11.79
N MET A 286 -14.33 7.18 12.03
CA MET A 286 -14.90 7.07 13.37
C MET A 286 -15.19 5.60 13.72
N ALA A 287 -14.35 5.04 14.58
CA ALA A 287 -14.65 3.75 15.21
C ALA A 287 -15.79 3.93 16.22
N GLU A 288 -16.93 3.34 15.94
CA GLU A 288 -18.05 3.31 16.87
C GLU A 288 -17.66 2.64 18.21
N ASN A 289 -18.02 3.29 19.32
CA ASN A 289 -18.10 2.73 20.69
C ASN A 289 -16.88 2.00 21.28
N TRP A 290 -15.68 2.13 20.71
CA TRP A 290 -14.48 1.52 21.29
C TRP A 290 -13.84 2.45 22.33
N SER A 291 -13.48 1.91 23.50
CA SER A 291 -12.70 2.68 24.46
C SER A 291 -11.29 2.98 23.94
N VAL A 292 -10.66 4.05 24.44
CA VAL A 292 -9.27 4.37 24.09
C VAL A 292 -8.32 3.21 24.42
N GLY A 293 -8.62 2.45 25.48
CA GLY A 293 -7.85 1.26 25.88
C GLY A 293 -7.97 0.13 24.85
N ASP A 294 -9.16 -0.15 24.36
CA ASP A 294 -9.40 -1.19 23.35
C ASP A 294 -8.73 -0.82 22.02
N LYS A 295 -8.81 0.45 21.61
CA LYS A 295 -8.11 0.95 20.41
C LYS A 295 -6.61 0.85 20.55
N LEU A 296 -6.05 1.24 21.70
CA LEU A 296 -4.62 1.13 21.95
C LEU A 296 -4.17 -0.34 21.93
N TRP A 297 -4.95 -1.22 22.54
CA TRP A 297 -4.70 -2.66 22.49
C TRP A 297 -4.76 -3.20 21.05
N ALA A 298 -5.78 -2.85 20.29
CA ALA A 298 -5.93 -3.26 18.90
C ALA A 298 -4.76 -2.79 18.02
N VAL A 299 -4.30 -1.54 18.20
CA VAL A 299 -3.16 -0.99 17.44
C VAL A 299 -1.83 -1.64 17.85
N LEU A 300 -1.57 -1.79 19.14
CA LEU A 300 -0.28 -2.30 19.63
C LEU A 300 -0.15 -3.82 19.47
N ILE A 301 -1.21 -4.54 19.75
CA ILE A 301 -1.19 -6.00 19.71
C ILE A 301 -1.72 -6.52 18.39
N GLY A 302 -2.89 -6.05 17.95
CA GLY A 302 -3.51 -6.43 16.68
C GLY A 302 -2.63 -6.05 15.50
N GLY A 303 -2.12 -4.81 15.44
CA GLY A 303 -1.27 -4.33 14.36
C GLY A 303 0.03 -5.13 14.25
N VAL A 304 0.73 -5.37 15.36
CA VAL A 304 1.94 -6.21 15.36
C VAL A 304 1.62 -7.65 14.97
N PHE A 305 0.54 -8.24 15.49
CA PHE A 305 0.15 -9.60 15.14
C PHE A 305 -0.39 -9.72 13.71
N GLN A 306 -1.09 -8.72 13.17
CA GLN A 306 -1.54 -8.73 11.77
C GLN A 306 -0.39 -8.78 10.78
N VAL A 307 0.68 -8.02 11.04
CA VAL A 307 1.89 -8.05 10.21
C VAL A 307 2.57 -9.43 10.21
N LEU A 308 2.27 -10.24 11.24
CA LEU A 308 2.81 -11.59 11.44
C LEU A 308 1.82 -12.70 11.08
N ARG A 309 0.55 -12.37 10.85
CA ARG A 309 -0.51 -13.32 10.50
C ARG A 309 -0.89 -13.22 9.02
N HIS A 310 -1.27 -14.36 8.48
CA HIS A 310 -1.77 -14.55 7.10
C HIS A 310 -3.30 -14.43 6.96
N GLU A 311 -4.02 -13.88 7.91
CA GLU A 311 -5.47 -14.10 8.00
C GLU A 311 -6.33 -13.07 7.27
N ASN A 312 -5.77 -12.18 6.46
CA ASN A 312 -6.57 -11.25 5.69
C ASN A 312 -6.91 -11.83 4.31
N ILE A 313 -8.18 -11.81 3.89
CA ILE A 313 -8.62 -12.33 2.59
C ILE A 313 -7.88 -11.66 1.44
N HIS A 314 -7.67 -10.35 1.50
CA HIS A 314 -6.83 -9.62 0.53
C HIS A 314 -5.38 -10.11 0.54
N GLN A 315 -4.82 -10.42 1.70
CA GLN A 315 -3.47 -10.98 1.79
C GLN A 315 -3.39 -12.40 1.26
N ALA A 316 -4.38 -13.25 1.53
CA ALA A 316 -4.42 -14.61 0.99
C ALA A 316 -4.47 -14.61 -0.55
N MET A 317 -5.10 -13.60 -1.16
CA MET A 317 -5.10 -13.43 -2.62
C MET A 317 -3.74 -13.02 -3.19
N TYR A 318 -2.96 -12.25 -2.45
CA TYR A 318 -1.75 -11.59 -2.96
C TYR A 318 -0.46 -12.05 -2.28
N THR A 319 -0.55 -12.70 -1.13
CA THR A 319 0.61 -13.23 -0.42
C THR A 319 0.71 -14.73 -0.66
N PRO A 320 1.87 -15.23 -1.12
CA PRO A 320 2.09 -16.67 -1.30
C PRO A 320 1.85 -17.45 -0.02
N ASP A 321 1.29 -18.65 -0.14
CA ASP A 321 1.03 -19.54 0.98
C ASP A 321 2.27 -19.77 1.84
N GLY A 322 2.11 -19.71 3.15
CA GLY A 322 3.21 -19.91 4.10
C GLY A 322 4.16 -18.74 4.28
N MET A 323 3.96 -17.62 3.56
CA MET A 323 4.75 -16.39 3.74
C MET A 323 4.13 -15.47 4.80
N LEU A 324 4.97 -14.75 5.54
CA LEU A 324 4.56 -13.64 6.38
C LEU A 324 4.76 -12.32 5.65
N ALA A 325 3.99 -11.30 6.01
CA ALA A 325 4.16 -9.95 5.47
C ALA A 325 5.58 -9.41 5.72
N LEU A 326 6.13 -9.63 6.90
CA LEU A 326 7.54 -9.38 7.21
C LEU A 326 8.39 -10.64 6.97
N PHE A 327 9.69 -10.56 7.26
CA PHE A 327 10.53 -11.76 7.29
C PHE A 327 10.01 -12.75 8.33
N MET A 328 10.10 -14.05 8.02
CA MET A 328 9.66 -15.13 8.93
C MET A 328 10.37 -15.13 10.29
N PHE A 329 11.43 -14.34 10.43
CA PHE A 329 12.25 -14.18 11.64
C PHE A 329 12.25 -12.74 12.19
N SER A 330 11.28 -11.91 11.81
CA SER A 330 11.23 -10.49 12.20
C SER A 330 11.04 -10.26 13.70
N LEU A 331 10.21 -11.07 14.37
CA LEU A 331 9.88 -10.91 15.80
C LEU A 331 11.10 -10.80 16.72
N PRO A 332 12.05 -11.75 16.74
CA PRO A 332 13.22 -11.65 17.62
C PRO A 332 14.12 -10.47 17.26
N LEU A 333 14.16 -10.04 15.99
CA LEU A 333 14.88 -8.83 15.58
C LEU A 333 14.23 -7.57 16.11
N MET A 334 12.90 -7.50 16.06
CA MET A 334 12.13 -6.37 16.59
C MET A 334 12.29 -6.27 18.11
N ALA A 335 12.17 -7.39 18.82
CA ALA A 335 12.39 -7.45 20.27
C ALA A 335 13.79 -6.99 20.65
N LEU A 336 14.84 -7.51 19.98
CA LEU A 336 16.22 -7.06 20.21
C LEU A 336 16.38 -5.57 19.86
N GLY A 337 15.73 -5.11 18.82
CA GLY A 337 15.76 -3.71 18.41
C GLY A 337 15.13 -2.78 19.42
N ALA A 338 13.97 -3.16 19.97
CA ALA A 338 13.30 -2.41 21.02
C ALA A 338 14.18 -2.30 22.28
N LEU A 339 14.73 -3.42 22.74
CA LEU A 339 15.67 -3.44 23.87
C LEU A 339 16.91 -2.57 23.61
N ALA A 340 17.47 -2.63 22.40
CA ALA A 340 18.63 -1.83 22.03
C ALA A 340 18.35 -0.32 21.95
N LEU A 341 17.15 0.07 21.52
CA LEU A 341 16.73 1.47 21.50
C LEU A 341 16.48 1.98 22.93
N PHE A 342 15.81 1.18 23.76
CA PHE A 342 15.58 1.49 25.17
C PHE A 342 16.90 1.65 25.94
N ALA A 343 17.83 0.71 25.80
CA ALA A 343 19.15 0.79 26.42
C ALA A 343 19.95 2.03 26.02
N ARG A 344 19.82 2.49 24.75
CA ARG A 344 20.46 3.74 24.29
C ARG A 344 19.80 4.99 24.84
N TRP A 345 18.51 4.95 25.06
CA TRP A 345 17.78 6.06 25.67
C TRP A 345 18.23 6.26 27.12
N THR A 346 18.41 5.18 27.86
CA THR A 346 18.86 5.19 29.26
C THR A 346 20.36 5.50 29.42
N ASP A 347 21.22 5.20 28.42
CA ASP A 347 22.69 5.40 28.46
C ASP A 347 23.12 6.88 28.38
N GLY A 348 22.20 7.80 28.12
CA GLY A 348 22.43 9.26 28.14
C GLY A 348 23.51 9.79 27.17
N ARG A 349 24.10 8.95 26.31
CA ARG A 349 25.11 9.35 25.34
C ARG A 349 24.51 10.31 24.31
N ARG A 350 25.00 11.53 24.29
CA ARG A 350 24.57 12.55 23.33
C ARG A 350 24.97 12.16 21.90
N ALA A 351 23.98 11.92 21.06
CA ALA A 351 24.20 11.82 19.61
C ALA A 351 24.63 13.17 19.04
N ALA A 352 25.38 13.15 17.94
CA ALA A 352 25.61 14.38 17.19
C ALA A 352 24.27 15.08 16.88
N ARG A 353 24.23 16.41 16.99
CA ARG A 353 23.01 17.24 16.89
C ARG A 353 22.13 16.89 15.67
N GLU A 354 22.78 16.60 14.53
CA GLU A 354 22.10 16.27 13.28
C GLU A 354 21.38 14.91 13.35
N LYS A 355 22.02 13.90 13.96
CA LYS A 355 21.42 12.58 14.15
C LYS A 355 20.31 12.61 15.23
N ALA A 356 20.46 13.47 16.22
CA ALA A 356 19.42 13.70 17.21
C ALA A 356 18.16 14.31 16.57
N ALA A 357 18.32 15.27 15.67
CA ALA A 357 17.23 15.86 14.92
C ALA A 357 16.51 14.83 14.03
N ALA A 358 17.27 14.06 13.23
CA ALA A 358 16.68 13.02 12.36
C ALA A 358 15.92 11.96 13.17
N ARG A 359 16.44 11.55 14.33
CA ARG A 359 15.77 10.61 15.25
C ARG A 359 14.50 11.22 15.84
N ALA A 360 14.55 12.49 16.24
CA ALA A 360 13.39 13.20 16.76
C ALA A 360 12.27 13.30 15.72
N MET A 361 12.60 13.57 14.44
CA MET A 361 11.63 13.64 13.35
C MET A 361 10.94 12.30 13.12
N VAL A 362 11.70 11.20 13.06
CA VAL A 362 11.14 9.85 12.91
C VAL A 362 10.30 9.46 14.12
N ALA A 363 10.78 9.74 15.34
CA ALA A 363 10.04 9.46 16.56
C ALA A 363 8.74 10.28 16.66
N ALA A 364 8.78 11.56 16.31
CA ALA A 364 7.61 12.43 16.29
C ALA A 364 6.58 11.95 15.24
N THR A 365 7.03 11.59 14.03
CA THR A 365 6.13 11.01 13.01
C THR A 365 5.51 9.71 13.51
N GLY A 366 6.28 8.82 14.13
CA GLY A 366 5.76 7.58 14.71
C GLY A 366 4.76 7.82 15.84
N ALA A 367 5.02 8.78 16.71
CA ALA A 367 4.10 9.16 17.80
C ALA A 367 2.79 9.74 17.27
N VAL A 368 2.87 10.61 16.25
CA VAL A 368 1.69 11.17 15.57
C VAL A 368 0.89 10.07 14.89
N THR A 369 1.56 9.14 14.22
CA THR A 369 0.92 7.99 13.58
C THR A 369 0.17 7.13 14.60
N LEU A 370 0.83 6.78 15.71
CA LEU A 370 0.18 6.01 16.77
C LEU A 370 -1.03 6.75 17.36
N ALA A 371 -0.90 8.05 17.60
CA ALA A 371 -2.00 8.87 18.09
C ALA A 371 -3.16 8.91 17.09
N ALA A 372 -2.88 9.08 15.81
CA ALA A 372 -3.90 9.10 14.75
C ALA A 372 -4.63 7.76 14.64
N LEU A 373 -3.91 6.64 14.67
CA LEU A 373 -4.50 5.30 14.65
C LEU A 373 -5.41 5.06 15.87
N VAL A 374 -5.02 5.52 17.05
CA VAL A 374 -5.84 5.37 18.27
C VAL A 374 -7.06 6.30 18.25
N MET A 375 -6.94 7.52 17.70
CA MET A 375 -8.02 8.49 17.70
C MET A 375 -9.03 8.28 16.56
N PHE A 376 -8.53 7.97 15.39
CA PHE A 376 -9.29 7.97 14.13
C PHE A 376 -9.32 6.61 13.43
N GLY A 377 -8.65 5.60 13.94
CA GLY A 377 -8.69 4.26 13.36
C GLY A 377 -10.12 3.72 13.38
N SER A 378 -10.62 3.29 12.22
CA SER A 378 -11.93 2.65 12.10
C SER A 378 -11.91 1.25 12.68
N VAL A 379 -13.09 0.70 13.00
CA VAL A 379 -13.20 -0.71 13.45
C VAL A 379 -12.66 -1.65 12.38
N GLY A 380 -12.84 -1.34 11.10
CA GLY A 380 -12.28 -2.11 9.99
C GLY A 380 -10.76 -2.15 10.00
N THR A 381 -10.10 -1.01 10.26
CA THR A 381 -8.63 -0.93 10.33
C THR A 381 -8.03 -1.58 11.57
N LEU A 382 -8.80 -1.67 12.66
CA LEU A 382 -8.35 -2.22 13.94
C LEU A 382 -8.84 -3.65 14.19
N ASN A 383 -9.82 -4.11 13.42
CA ASN A 383 -10.40 -5.44 13.61
C ASN A 383 -9.54 -6.50 12.90
N THR A 384 -9.15 -7.53 13.65
CA THR A 384 -8.37 -8.67 13.14
C THR A 384 -9.10 -9.51 12.09
N ASN A 385 -10.41 -9.36 11.98
CA ASN A 385 -11.25 -10.05 10.99
C ASN A 385 -11.61 -9.18 9.77
N GLY A 386 -11.15 -7.92 9.73
CA GLY A 386 -11.43 -6.99 8.63
C GLY A 386 -10.54 -7.23 7.41
N THR A 387 -11.10 -7.01 6.24
CA THR A 387 -10.44 -7.21 4.94
C THR A 387 -9.39 -6.14 4.60
N THR A 388 -9.36 -5.02 5.33
CA THR A 388 -8.56 -3.82 5.02
C THR A 388 -7.29 -3.66 5.87
N GLY A 389 -7.07 -4.51 6.87
CA GLY A 389 -6.19 -4.24 8.00
C GLY A 389 -4.69 -4.01 7.72
N LEU A 390 -4.11 -4.46 6.61
CA LEU A 390 -2.65 -4.35 6.39
C LEU A 390 -2.25 -3.07 5.67
N PHE A 391 -3.03 -2.65 4.72
CA PHE A 391 -2.75 -1.45 3.92
C PHE A 391 -2.82 -0.19 4.80
N ASP A 392 -3.75 -0.15 5.74
CA ASP A 392 -3.91 0.97 6.65
C ASP A 392 -2.80 1.05 7.72
N HIS A 393 -2.05 -0.05 7.90
CA HIS A 393 -0.94 -0.13 8.87
C HIS A 393 0.43 0.18 8.27
N SER A 394 0.52 0.75 7.07
CA SER A 394 1.79 1.07 6.38
C SER A 394 2.80 1.82 7.27
N ALA A 395 2.33 2.70 8.13
CA ALA A 395 3.16 3.42 9.06
C ALA A 395 3.71 2.54 10.21
N LEU A 396 2.95 1.54 10.66
CA LEU A 396 3.43 0.53 11.63
C LEU A 396 4.50 -0.36 11.01
N ILE A 397 4.32 -0.78 9.76
CA ILE A 397 5.33 -1.55 9.01
C ILE A 397 6.67 -0.81 8.95
N LEU A 398 6.64 0.51 8.74
CA LEU A 398 7.85 1.33 8.75
C LEU A 398 8.48 1.42 10.14
N PHE A 399 7.67 1.42 11.21
CA PHE A 399 8.16 1.34 12.58
C PHE A 399 8.82 -0.01 12.87
N ASP A 400 8.21 -1.12 12.44
CA ASP A 400 8.80 -2.46 12.54
C ASP A 400 10.13 -2.56 11.80
N ALA A 401 10.24 -1.94 10.63
CA ALA A 401 11.49 -1.84 9.89
C ALA A 401 12.58 -1.04 10.67
N VAL A 402 12.19 -0.05 11.47
CA VAL A 402 13.13 0.66 12.38
C VAL A 402 13.59 -0.26 13.49
N LEU A 403 12.69 -1.01 14.12
CA LEU A 403 13.03 -1.99 15.17
C LEU A 403 13.95 -3.09 14.62
N MET A 404 13.59 -3.71 13.49
CA MET A 404 14.45 -4.71 12.83
C MET A 404 15.85 -4.14 12.52
N THR A 405 15.93 -2.92 12.00
CA THR A 405 17.20 -2.24 11.72
C THR A 405 18.06 -2.09 12.98
N ALA A 406 17.44 -1.71 14.11
CA ALA A 406 18.14 -1.54 15.38
C ALA A 406 18.66 -2.89 15.91
N GLY A 407 17.88 -3.96 15.80
CA GLY A 407 18.27 -5.33 16.15
C GLY A 407 19.46 -5.82 15.31
N LEU A 408 19.37 -5.69 13.99
CA LEU A 408 20.44 -6.07 13.05
C LEU A 408 21.73 -5.27 13.28
N CYS A 409 21.62 -3.97 13.54
CA CYS A 409 22.78 -3.15 13.93
C CYS A 409 23.42 -3.62 15.24
N THR A 410 22.63 -4.16 16.18
CA THR A 410 23.13 -4.68 17.45
C THR A 410 23.88 -5.99 17.25
N ILE A 411 23.34 -6.91 16.44
CA ILE A 411 24.03 -8.15 16.04
C ILE A 411 25.38 -7.84 15.39
N GLU A 412 25.40 -6.95 14.41
CA GLU A 412 26.63 -6.60 13.70
C GLU A 412 27.70 -5.96 14.58
N ARG A 413 27.30 -5.16 15.58
CA ARG A 413 28.25 -4.59 16.55
C ARG A 413 28.88 -5.65 17.43
N LYS A 414 28.16 -6.72 17.72
CA LYS A 414 28.63 -7.81 18.56
C LYS A 414 29.44 -8.83 17.77
N ASN A 415 28.97 -9.22 16.60
CA ASN A 415 29.62 -10.27 15.81
C ASN A 415 29.35 -10.11 14.30
N LEU A 416 30.41 -9.86 13.54
CA LEU A 416 30.32 -9.68 12.07
C LEU A 416 29.92 -10.98 11.33
N ARG A 417 30.31 -12.17 11.87
CA ARG A 417 29.90 -13.45 11.26
C ARG A 417 28.41 -13.70 11.43
N CYS A 418 27.86 -13.36 12.60
CA CYS A 418 26.41 -13.42 12.83
C CYS A 418 25.66 -12.43 11.92
N ALA A 419 26.22 -11.23 11.68
CA ALA A 419 25.66 -10.29 10.72
C ALA A 419 25.66 -10.84 9.29
N ALA A 420 26.74 -11.49 8.85
CA ALA A 420 26.79 -12.17 7.56
C ALA A 420 25.77 -13.30 7.44
N ALA A 421 25.60 -14.10 8.50
CA ALA A 421 24.54 -15.13 8.56
C ALA A 421 23.14 -14.54 8.47
N MET A 422 22.88 -13.36 9.06
CA MET A 422 21.59 -12.66 8.92
C MET A 422 21.37 -12.17 7.48
N VAL A 423 22.40 -11.67 6.79
CA VAL A 423 22.28 -11.31 5.37
C VAL A 423 21.93 -12.55 4.54
N ALA A 424 22.60 -13.68 4.79
CA ALA A 424 22.29 -14.94 4.13
C ALA A 424 20.84 -15.40 4.39
N LEU A 425 20.38 -15.32 5.64
CA LEU A 425 19.01 -15.68 6.01
C LEU A 425 17.98 -14.79 5.32
N MET A 426 18.23 -13.47 5.24
CA MET A 426 17.38 -12.54 4.46
C MET A 426 17.36 -12.91 2.97
N ALA A 427 18.52 -13.26 2.40
CA ALA A 427 18.60 -13.67 1.01
C ALA A 427 17.87 -14.99 0.73
N VAL A 428 17.94 -15.97 1.64
CA VAL A 428 17.19 -17.23 1.52
C VAL A 428 15.68 -16.99 1.64
N ASN A 429 15.23 -16.16 2.59
CA ASN A 429 13.81 -15.81 2.71
C ASN A 429 13.30 -15.06 1.46
N PHE A 430 14.12 -14.17 0.90
CA PHE A 430 13.80 -13.48 -0.36
C PHE A 430 13.80 -14.44 -1.56
N ALA A 431 14.73 -15.38 -1.64
CA ALA A 431 14.74 -16.39 -2.69
C ALA A 431 13.48 -17.28 -2.60
N TRP A 432 13.07 -17.63 -1.38
CA TRP A 432 11.82 -18.33 -1.14
C TRP A 432 10.62 -17.53 -1.65
N LEU A 433 10.54 -16.24 -1.31
CA LEU A 433 9.51 -15.34 -1.86
C LEU A 433 9.52 -15.34 -3.40
N ALA A 434 10.69 -15.22 -4.02
CA ALA A 434 10.81 -15.20 -5.47
C ALA A 434 10.36 -16.52 -6.11
N VAL A 435 10.70 -17.67 -5.50
CA VAL A 435 10.24 -18.98 -5.97
C VAL A 435 8.72 -19.09 -5.87
N GLN A 436 8.12 -18.65 -4.76
CA GLN A 436 6.67 -18.67 -4.61
C GLN A 436 5.97 -17.71 -5.57
N LEU A 437 6.49 -16.48 -5.72
CA LEU A 437 5.92 -15.43 -6.56
C LEU A 437 5.95 -15.81 -8.05
N PHE A 438 7.07 -16.37 -8.53
CA PHE A 438 7.25 -16.73 -9.93
C PHE A 438 6.91 -18.21 -10.25
N GLY A 439 6.63 -19.02 -9.22
CA GLY A 439 6.15 -20.39 -9.33
C GLY A 439 4.64 -20.46 -9.53
N GLY A 440 4.15 -21.65 -9.91
CA GLY A 440 2.75 -21.86 -10.27
C GLY A 440 1.73 -21.70 -9.13
N SER A 441 2.14 -21.88 -7.87
CA SER A 441 1.24 -21.83 -6.71
C SER A 441 0.63 -20.43 -6.49
N TYR A 442 1.43 -19.39 -6.64
CA TYR A 442 0.92 -18.01 -6.53
C TYR A 442 -0.01 -17.64 -7.67
N GLN A 443 0.30 -18.11 -8.89
CA GLN A 443 -0.57 -17.91 -10.06
C GLN A 443 -1.93 -18.59 -9.88
N ALA A 444 -1.96 -19.81 -9.37
CA ALA A 444 -3.19 -20.55 -9.18
C ALA A 444 -4.17 -19.83 -8.25
N ASN A 445 -3.68 -19.23 -7.17
CA ASN A 445 -4.52 -18.51 -6.22
C ASN A 445 -4.99 -17.15 -6.76
N ALA A 446 -4.17 -16.44 -7.53
CA ALA A 446 -4.52 -15.14 -8.10
C ALA A 446 -5.45 -15.23 -9.31
N ASN A 447 -5.36 -16.32 -10.09
CA ASN A 447 -6.17 -16.52 -11.30
C ASN A 447 -7.65 -16.77 -11.00
N VAL A 448 -7.95 -17.44 -9.89
CA VAL A 448 -9.30 -17.93 -9.58
C VAL A 448 -10.31 -16.77 -9.44
N TYR A 449 -9.86 -15.56 -9.10
CA TYR A 449 -10.80 -14.50 -8.74
C TYR A 449 -10.96 -13.38 -9.77
N PHE A 450 -10.00 -13.14 -10.66
CA PHE A 450 -10.04 -11.92 -11.48
C PHE A 450 -9.73 -12.11 -12.97
N SER A 451 -8.92 -13.07 -13.37
CA SER A 451 -8.56 -13.21 -14.78
C SER A 451 -9.73 -13.71 -15.63
N GLY A 452 -10.59 -14.56 -15.07
CA GLY A 452 -11.81 -15.01 -15.72
C GLY A 452 -12.81 -13.87 -15.93
N PHE A 453 -12.99 -13.00 -14.93
CA PHE A 453 -13.83 -11.81 -15.08
C PHE A 453 -13.34 -10.90 -16.21
N GLU A 454 -12.03 -10.61 -16.26
CA GLU A 454 -11.43 -9.77 -17.29
C GLU A 454 -11.64 -10.34 -18.69
N GLN A 455 -11.48 -11.66 -18.86
CA GLN A 455 -11.70 -12.34 -20.14
C GLN A 455 -13.18 -12.30 -20.55
N MET A 456 -14.10 -12.60 -19.62
CA MET A 456 -15.52 -12.60 -19.91
C MET A 456 -16.07 -11.19 -20.14
N ALA A 457 -15.55 -10.17 -19.46
CA ALA A 457 -15.91 -8.78 -19.69
C ALA A 457 -15.47 -8.29 -21.09
N ALA A 458 -14.25 -8.64 -21.50
CA ALA A 458 -13.78 -8.33 -22.85
C ALA A 458 -14.63 -9.04 -23.91
N ARG A 459 -14.97 -10.31 -23.69
CA ARG A 459 -15.83 -11.09 -24.58
C ARG A 459 -17.27 -10.52 -24.64
N ALA A 460 -17.83 -10.08 -23.53
CA ALA A 460 -19.12 -9.40 -23.46
C ALA A 460 -19.14 -8.13 -24.31
N ALA A 461 -18.08 -7.33 -24.26
CA ALA A 461 -17.96 -6.12 -25.06
C ALA A 461 -17.88 -6.42 -26.58
N GLU A 462 -17.22 -7.52 -26.98
CA GLU A 462 -17.21 -7.97 -28.38
C GLU A 462 -18.62 -8.32 -28.84
N ILE A 463 -19.36 -9.12 -28.08
CA ILE A 463 -20.74 -9.51 -28.39
C ILE A 463 -21.63 -8.28 -28.43
N GLN A 464 -21.52 -7.37 -27.46
CA GLN A 464 -22.27 -6.11 -27.46
C GLN A 464 -22.00 -5.27 -28.71
N ALA A 465 -20.76 -5.20 -29.18
CA ALA A 465 -20.42 -4.44 -30.39
C ALA A 465 -21.13 -5.00 -31.64
N GLU A 466 -21.43 -6.30 -31.67
CA GLU A 466 -22.14 -6.96 -32.75
C GLU A 466 -23.68 -6.87 -32.61
N THR A 467 -24.20 -6.96 -31.37
CA THR A 467 -25.64 -7.08 -31.08
C THR A 467 -26.30 -5.75 -30.73
N GLY A 468 -25.55 -4.88 -30.05
CA GLY A 468 -26.10 -3.68 -29.39
C GLY A 468 -26.83 -3.94 -28.08
N GLU A 469 -26.84 -5.19 -27.59
CA GLU A 469 -27.55 -5.59 -26.38
C GLU A 469 -26.88 -5.04 -25.13
N LYS A 470 -27.66 -4.82 -24.06
CA LYS A 470 -27.18 -4.29 -22.78
C LYS A 470 -26.43 -5.37 -22.01
N ILE A 471 -25.29 -5.01 -21.41
CA ILE A 471 -24.54 -5.89 -20.53
C ILE A 471 -24.91 -5.64 -19.09
N ASN A 472 -25.30 -6.69 -18.38
CA ASN A 472 -25.54 -6.72 -16.93
C ASN A 472 -24.35 -7.38 -16.24
N VAL A 473 -23.66 -6.63 -15.39
CA VAL A 473 -22.45 -7.08 -14.69
C VAL A 473 -22.79 -7.36 -13.25
N THR A 474 -22.47 -8.55 -12.74
CA THR A 474 -22.70 -8.87 -11.33
C THR A 474 -21.90 -7.96 -10.41
N GLY A 475 -22.56 -7.46 -9.35
CA GLY A 475 -21.89 -6.76 -8.25
C GLY A 475 -21.14 -7.68 -7.29
N ASN A 476 -21.37 -8.99 -7.35
CA ASN A 476 -20.84 -9.99 -6.41
C ASN A 476 -19.50 -10.59 -6.89
N ILE A 477 -18.49 -9.76 -7.17
CA ILE A 477 -17.20 -10.24 -7.67
C ILE A 477 -16.36 -11.02 -6.65
N TYR A 478 -16.63 -10.86 -5.36
CA TYR A 478 -15.93 -11.56 -4.30
C TYR A 478 -16.82 -12.64 -3.67
N PRO A 479 -16.40 -13.93 -3.64
CA PRO A 479 -17.10 -14.96 -2.89
C PRO A 479 -17.16 -14.58 -1.40
N HIS A 480 -18.33 -14.68 -0.79
CA HIS A 480 -18.56 -14.45 0.65
C HIS A 480 -18.38 -13.01 1.14
N ILE A 481 -18.21 -12.02 0.28
CA ILE A 481 -18.19 -10.60 0.61
C ILE A 481 -19.46 -9.95 0.08
N GLN A 482 -19.99 -8.96 0.81
CA GLN A 482 -21.19 -8.24 0.37
C GLN A 482 -20.99 -7.60 -1.01
N PRO A 483 -22.05 -7.50 -1.81
CA PRO A 483 -22.02 -6.90 -3.15
C PRO A 483 -21.27 -5.57 -3.15
N SER A 484 -20.36 -5.39 -4.09
CA SER A 484 -19.54 -4.20 -4.19
C SER A 484 -19.59 -3.57 -5.59
N ASP A 485 -19.62 -2.24 -5.67
CA ASP A 485 -19.54 -1.49 -6.93
C ASP A 485 -18.18 -1.62 -7.62
N GLY A 486 -17.25 -2.37 -7.05
CA GLY A 486 -15.95 -2.69 -7.64
C GLY A 486 -16.04 -3.42 -8.98
N ALA A 487 -17.12 -4.15 -9.23
CA ALA A 487 -17.39 -4.83 -10.50
C ALA A 487 -17.46 -3.85 -11.66
N GLU A 488 -18.08 -2.68 -11.48
CA GLU A 488 -18.14 -1.63 -12.50
C GLU A 488 -16.74 -1.17 -12.90
N MET A 489 -15.85 -0.91 -11.94
CA MET A 489 -14.49 -0.49 -12.22
C MET A 489 -13.71 -1.56 -12.98
N MET A 490 -13.86 -2.81 -12.60
CA MET A 490 -13.23 -3.95 -13.29
C MET A 490 -13.77 -4.11 -14.71
N PHE A 491 -15.08 -3.95 -14.91
CA PHE A 491 -15.70 -4.00 -16.23
C PHE A 491 -15.21 -2.86 -17.12
N LEU A 492 -15.21 -1.61 -16.64
CA LEU A 492 -14.71 -0.45 -17.39
C LEU A 492 -13.23 -0.57 -17.74
N TYR A 493 -12.45 -1.19 -16.84
CA TYR A 493 -11.05 -1.49 -17.11
C TYR A 493 -10.91 -2.55 -18.21
N ALA A 494 -11.60 -3.69 -18.09
CA ALA A 494 -11.47 -4.82 -18.98
C ALA A 494 -11.93 -4.50 -20.42
N THR A 495 -12.95 -3.65 -20.55
CA THR A 495 -13.50 -3.21 -21.83
C THR A 495 -12.78 -2.00 -22.44
N ASP A 496 -11.75 -1.49 -21.76
CA ASP A 496 -11.04 -0.25 -22.13
C ASP A 496 -12.00 0.91 -22.48
N ALA A 497 -13.07 1.08 -21.70
CA ALA A 497 -14.17 2.00 -21.94
C ALA A 497 -13.69 3.44 -22.18
N ASP A 498 -14.40 4.21 -23.06
CA ASP A 498 -14.13 5.64 -23.24
C ASP A 498 -14.76 6.44 -22.09
N MET A 499 -13.94 7.05 -21.25
CA MET A 499 -14.38 7.78 -20.05
C MET A 499 -15.24 9.01 -20.33
N ARG A 500 -15.29 9.47 -21.60
CA ARG A 500 -16.16 10.58 -22.03
C ARG A 500 -17.61 10.17 -22.18
N THR A 501 -17.87 8.90 -22.43
CA THR A 501 -19.22 8.36 -22.70
C THR A 501 -19.78 7.51 -21.57
N VAL A 502 -18.92 7.05 -20.63
CA VAL A 502 -19.28 6.13 -19.55
C VAL A 502 -20.53 6.57 -18.78
N GLU A 503 -20.65 7.85 -18.41
CA GLU A 503 -21.80 8.34 -17.66
C GLU A 503 -23.11 8.27 -18.46
N ALA A 504 -23.06 8.45 -19.78
CA ALA A 504 -24.22 8.33 -20.67
C ALA A 504 -24.55 6.87 -21.01
N GLU A 505 -23.57 5.99 -20.98
CA GLU A 505 -23.71 4.57 -21.30
C GLU A 505 -24.20 3.74 -20.10
N ARG A 506 -23.96 4.24 -18.86
CA ARG A 506 -24.43 3.61 -17.64
C ARG A 506 -25.96 3.51 -17.62
N GLY A 507 -26.51 2.33 -17.34
CA GLY A 507 -27.94 2.03 -17.37
C GLY A 507 -28.53 1.81 -18.75
N THR A 508 -27.85 2.23 -19.83
CA THR A 508 -28.29 2.04 -21.24
C THR A 508 -27.54 0.94 -21.95
N ARG A 509 -26.20 0.97 -21.93
CA ARG A 509 -25.34 -0.03 -22.57
C ARG A 509 -24.81 -1.06 -21.57
N TYR A 510 -24.56 -0.66 -20.34
CA TYR A 510 -24.18 -1.56 -19.27
C TYR A 510 -24.82 -1.12 -17.93
N GLU A 511 -24.95 -2.07 -17.01
CA GLU A 511 -25.41 -1.82 -15.66
C GLU A 511 -24.80 -2.83 -14.68
N THR A 512 -24.55 -2.40 -13.44
CA THR A 512 -24.17 -3.31 -12.36
C THR A 512 -25.44 -3.80 -11.67
N ILE A 513 -25.61 -5.11 -11.62
CA ILE A 513 -26.77 -5.76 -11.03
C ILE A 513 -26.36 -6.65 -9.84
N TYR A 514 -27.32 -6.91 -8.97
CA TYR A 514 -27.21 -7.94 -7.92
C TYR A 514 -28.04 -9.14 -8.32
N VAL A 515 -27.38 -10.26 -8.55
CA VAL A 515 -28.05 -11.51 -8.88
C VAL A 515 -28.69 -12.07 -7.62
N SER A 516 -30.01 -12.24 -7.66
CA SER A 516 -30.80 -12.90 -6.59
C SER A 516 -31.18 -14.32 -7.01
N ASP A 517 -31.49 -15.19 -6.03
CA ASP A 517 -31.84 -16.59 -6.25
C ASP A 517 -33.04 -16.78 -7.19
N ASP A 518 -33.95 -15.80 -7.23
CA ASP A 518 -35.17 -15.82 -8.05
C ASP A 518 -35.01 -15.14 -9.41
N MET A 519 -33.85 -14.59 -9.71
CA MET A 519 -33.60 -13.88 -10.95
C MET A 519 -33.46 -14.84 -12.13
N GLN A 520 -34.00 -14.47 -13.29
CA GLN A 520 -33.81 -15.19 -14.56
C GLN A 520 -33.31 -14.21 -15.63
N PRO A 521 -32.55 -14.69 -16.64
CA PRO A 521 -32.05 -13.83 -17.69
C PRO A 521 -33.17 -13.35 -18.64
N GLU A 522 -33.09 -12.09 -19.05
CA GLU A 522 -33.97 -11.50 -20.09
C GLU A 522 -33.43 -11.83 -21.48
N ALA A 523 -34.31 -12.13 -22.42
CA ALA A 523 -33.98 -12.70 -23.72
C ALA A 523 -33.13 -11.79 -24.66
N ASP A 524 -33.03 -10.50 -24.36
CA ASP A 524 -32.35 -9.47 -25.17
C ASP A 524 -31.16 -8.82 -24.43
N GLN A 525 -30.64 -9.47 -23.41
CA GLN A 525 -29.55 -8.92 -22.59
C GLN A 525 -28.40 -9.91 -22.44
N ILE A 526 -27.20 -9.34 -22.21
CA ILE A 526 -25.97 -10.06 -21.91
C ILE A 526 -25.73 -10.02 -20.40
N TYR A 527 -25.32 -11.14 -19.80
CA TYR A 527 -25.03 -11.23 -18.37
C TYR A 527 -23.61 -11.71 -18.14
N LEU A 528 -22.86 -10.95 -17.38
CA LEU A 528 -21.56 -11.32 -16.83
C LEU A 528 -21.73 -11.54 -15.33
N ALA A 529 -21.71 -12.80 -14.89
CA ALA A 529 -21.95 -13.16 -13.52
C ALA A 529 -20.95 -14.22 -13.03
N ARG A 530 -20.93 -14.49 -11.74
CA ARG A 530 -20.22 -15.66 -11.23
C ARG A 530 -21.01 -16.94 -11.58
N ALA A 531 -20.29 -17.99 -11.95
CA ALA A 531 -20.93 -19.25 -12.35
C ALA A 531 -21.79 -19.88 -11.23
N ASP A 532 -21.40 -19.67 -9.96
CA ASP A 532 -22.16 -20.17 -8.81
C ASP A 532 -23.45 -19.38 -8.54
N GLU A 533 -23.53 -18.09 -8.91
CA GLU A 533 -24.74 -17.26 -8.72
C GLU A 533 -25.87 -17.62 -9.67
N ILE A 534 -25.54 -18.15 -10.84
CA ILE A 534 -26.49 -18.43 -11.92
C ILE A 534 -26.87 -19.90 -12.03
N SER A 535 -26.49 -20.72 -11.03
CA SER A 535 -26.73 -22.17 -11.05
C SER A 535 -28.21 -22.57 -11.16
N ASN A 536 -29.14 -21.67 -10.78
CA ASN A 536 -30.58 -21.86 -10.83
C ASN A 536 -31.24 -21.18 -12.06
N TRP A 537 -30.46 -20.61 -12.97
CA TRP A 537 -31.01 -19.95 -14.15
C TRP A 537 -31.42 -20.95 -15.22
N ASP A 538 -32.56 -20.69 -15.85
CA ASP A 538 -32.95 -21.38 -17.08
C ASP A 538 -32.22 -20.74 -18.26
N LEU A 539 -31.33 -21.49 -18.88
CA LEU A 539 -30.51 -21.06 -20.00
C LEU A 539 -31.05 -21.50 -21.36
N GLU A 540 -32.31 -21.92 -21.45
CA GLU A 540 -32.94 -22.24 -22.73
C GLU A 540 -33.03 -20.97 -23.61
N GLY A 541 -32.41 -21.00 -24.79
CA GLY A 541 -32.33 -19.86 -25.68
C GLY A 541 -31.13 -18.92 -25.45
N PHE A 542 -30.19 -19.30 -24.58
CA PHE A 542 -28.95 -18.58 -24.36
C PHE A 542 -27.72 -19.43 -24.70
N ASP A 543 -26.69 -18.77 -25.19
CA ASP A 543 -25.35 -19.29 -25.25
C ASP A 543 -24.62 -19.03 -23.92
N TYR A 544 -23.70 -19.92 -23.55
CA TYR A 544 -22.97 -19.90 -22.27
C TYR A 544 -21.48 -20.10 -22.52
N GLU A 545 -20.67 -19.17 -22.02
CA GLU A 545 -19.22 -19.28 -21.96
C GLU A 545 -18.76 -19.13 -20.51
N GLU A 546 -17.74 -19.84 -20.07
CA GLU A 546 -17.20 -19.77 -18.70
C GLU A 546 -15.68 -19.72 -18.69
N SER A 547 -15.12 -18.89 -17.80
CA SER A 547 -13.69 -18.85 -17.52
C SER A 547 -13.44 -18.60 -16.03
N GLU A 548 -12.71 -19.51 -15.39
CA GLU A 548 -12.24 -19.39 -14.00
C GLU A 548 -13.33 -18.94 -13.00
N GLY A 549 -14.55 -19.52 -13.12
CA GLY A 549 -15.66 -19.29 -12.22
C GLY A 549 -16.52 -18.05 -12.56
N TYR A 550 -16.27 -17.40 -13.71
CA TYR A 550 -17.12 -16.35 -14.27
C TYR A 550 -17.79 -16.83 -15.55
N ALA A 551 -19.07 -16.60 -15.62
CA ALA A 551 -19.92 -17.00 -16.74
C ALA A 551 -20.37 -15.79 -17.53
N LEU A 552 -20.41 -15.94 -18.84
CA LEU A 552 -21.00 -15.02 -19.78
C LEU A 552 -22.20 -15.71 -20.44
N ILE A 553 -23.37 -15.08 -20.34
CA ILE A 553 -24.64 -15.57 -20.87
C ILE A 553 -25.15 -14.51 -21.85
N TYR A 554 -25.52 -14.94 -23.04
CA TYR A 554 -26.02 -14.04 -24.08
C TYR A 554 -27.02 -14.79 -24.97
N PRO A 555 -27.94 -14.08 -25.65
CA PRO A 555 -28.97 -14.70 -26.50
C PRO A 555 -28.35 -15.62 -27.56
N ALA A 556 -28.84 -16.86 -27.67
CA ALA A 556 -28.43 -17.79 -28.72
C ALA A 556 -28.86 -17.26 -30.10
N ARG A 557 -28.00 -17.32 -31.08
CA ARG A 557 -28.21 -16.81 -32.44
C ARG A 557 -28.66 -17.89 -33.39
#